data_9cb3f644eb02a6cbd502d2dd0712a114
#
_entry.id   9cb3f644eb02a6cbd502d2dd0712a114
#
_cell.length_a   1.000
_cell.length_b   1.000
_cell.length_c   1.000
_cell.angle_alpha   90.00
_cell.angle_beta   90.00
_cell.angle_gamma   90.00
#
_symmetry.space_group_name_H-M   'P 1'
#
loop_
_entity.id
_entity.type
_entity.pdbx_description
1 polymer ?
#
loop_
_entity_poly.entity_id
_entity_poly.type
_entity_poly.pdbx_seq_one_letter_code
_entity_poly.pdbx_strand_id
1 'polypeptide(L)'
;MRFTIFGASGFIGSNLVKYLSGLGHEVLTPTRLEIKDTKENLGNVIYAIGLTGNYRQLPPYEAVEAHVTILSKIIKQATYDSWLYLSSTRIYQGLEGSVNETSQINVMPGVDGIYNISKLLGESLCLTLNHDKVRVVRLSNVYGVGQSHHTFLGSLINNINVQKNLLIEEDFKSSKDYIAISDVVTMLEKIAINGSEHIYNLASGLSTTHKNITEKISSLTGCS
;
A
#
# COMPACT_ATOMS: atom_id res chain seq x y z
N MET A 1 -12.97 -19.01 -3.73
CA MET A 1 -11.53 -19.24 -3.38
C MET A 1 -11.29 -18.76 -1.96
N ARG A 2 -10.19 -19.21 -1.33
CA ARG A 2 -9.77 -18.70 -0.01
C ARG A 2 -8.77 -17.56 -0.18
N PHE A 3 -8.96 -16.48 0.57
CA PHE A 3 -8.05 -15.36 0.69
C PHE A 3 -7.69 -15.14 2.16
N THR A 4 -6.44 -14.78 2.43
CA THR A 4 -5.98 -14.37 3.77
C THR A 4 -5.41 -12.97 3.71
N ILE A 5 -6.00 -12.05 4.48
CA ILE A 5 -5.62 -10.63 4.49
C ILE A 5 -4.93 -10.30 5.80
N PHE A 6 -3.60 -10.18 5.77
CA PHE A 6 -2.85 -9.63 6.90
C PHE A 6 -2.93 -8.11 6.85
N GLY A 7 -3.32 -7.47 7.95
CA GLY A 7 -3.60 -6.03 8.00
C GLY A 7 -5.03 -5.64 7.61
N ALA A 8 -5.99 -6.55 7.83
CA ALA A 8 -7.41 -6.38 7.51
C ALA A 8 -8.08 -5.15 8.17
N SER A 9 -7.54 -4.64 9.28
CA SER A 9 -8.05 -3.43 9.96
C SER A 9 -7.59 -2.11 9.31
N GLY A 10 -6.58 -2.16 8.42
CA GLY A 10 -6.09 -1.00 7.70
C GLY A 10 -7.00 -0.57 6.55
N PHE A 11 -6.73 0.61 5.96
CA PHE A 11 -7.53 1.17 4.87
C PHE A 11 -7.64 0.22 3.66
N ILE A 12 -6.52 -0.30 3.16
CA ILE A 12 -6.53 -1.23 2.02
C ILE A 12 -7.11 -2.58 2.44
N GLY A 13 -6.67 -3.11 3.59
CA GLY A 13 -7.12 -4.42 4.07
C GLY A 13 -8.63 -4.51 4.30
N SER A 14 -9.24 -3.51 4.93
CA SER A 14 -10.68 -3.49 5.19
C SER A 14 -11.52 -3.42 3.90
N ASN A 15 -11.04 -2.65 2.91
CA ASN A 15 -11.68 -2.59 1.59
C ASN A 15 -11.53 -3.91 0.82
N LEU A 16 -10.37 -4.60 0.92
CA LEU A 16 -10.16 -5.94 0.37
C LEU A 16 -11.13 -6.95 0.98
N VAL A 17 -11.24 -6.97 2.31
CA VAL A 17 -12.18 -7.87 3.00
C VAL A 17 -13.59 -7.68 2.49
N LYS A 18 -14.06 -6.41 2.45
CA LYS A 18 -15.41 -6.09 1.95
C LYS A 18 -15.60 -6.53 0.49
N TYR A 19 -14.64 -6.24 -0.37
CA TYR A 19 -14.70 -6.55 -1.80
C TYR A 19 -14.71 -8.07 -2.03
N LEU A 20 -13.77 -8.81 -1.47
CA LEU A 20 -13.61 -10.25 -1.68
C LEU A 20 -14.77 -11.04 -1.07
N SER A 21 -15.26 -10.65 0.11
CA SER A 21 -16.46 -11.25 0.71
C SER A 21 -17.70 -11.00 -0.13
N GLY A 22 -17.82 -9.80 -0.73
CA GLY A 22 -18.92 -9.46 -1.65
C GLY A 22 -18.94 -10.31 -2.93
N LEU A 23 -17.79 -10.85 -3.34
CA LEU A 23 -17.66 -11.80 -4.44
C LEU A 23 -17.87 -13.27 -4.03
N GLY A 24 -18.17 -13.53 -2.76
CA GLY A 24 -18.39 -14.88 -2.23
C GLY A 24 -17.12 -15.67 -1.98
N HIS A 25 -15.96 -15.00 -1.85
CA HIS A 25 -14.73 -15.66 -1.42
C HIS A 25 -14.75 -15.92 0.10
N GLU A 26 -14.08 -16.99 0.53
CA GLU A 26 -13.74 -17.21 1.94
C GLU A 26 -12.58 -16.27 2.31
N VAL A 27 -12.79 -15.37 3.28
CA VAL A 27 -11.79 -14.37 3.66
C VAL A 27 -11.38 -14.56 5.12
N LEU A 28 -10.11 -14.92 5.32
CA LEU A 28 -9.49 -15.02 6.64
C LEU A 28 -8.78 -13.70 6.97
N THR A 29 -8.93 -13.25 8.21
CA THR A 29 -8.35 -11.98 8.71
C THR A 29 -7.58 -12.21 10.01
N PRO A 30 -6.43 -12.92 9.97
CA PRO A 30 -5.69 -13.26 11.19
C PRO A 30 -5.22 -12.01 11.94
N THR A 31 -5.40 -12.01 13.25
CA THR A 31 -4.81 -11.02 14.14
C THR A 31 -3.34 -11.29 14.40
N ARG A 32 -2.60 -10.31 14.94
CA ARG A 32 -1.18 -10.50 15.30
C ARG A 32 -0.94 -11.65 16.30
N LEU A 33 -1.94 -12.00 17.11
CA LEU A 33 -1.85 -13.08 18.10
C LEU A 33 -2.07 -14.45 17.49
N GLU A 34 -2.87 -14.55 16.43
CA GLU A 34 -3.26 -15.81 15.76
C GLU A 34 -2.22 -16.30 14.74
N ILE A 35 -1.23 -15.48 14.41
CA ILE A 35 -0.17 -15.78 13.43
C ILE A 35 0.72 -16.97 13.85
N LYS A 36 0.65 -17.44 15.10
CA LYS A 36 1.63 -18.36 15.66
C LYS A 36 1.51 -19.83 15.23
N ASP A 37 0.37 -20.29 14.69
CA ASP A 37 0.12 -21.75 14.50
C ASP A 37 -0.73 -22.12 13.28
N THR A 38 -0.65 -21.42 12.17
CA THR A 38 -1.42 -21.79 10.97
C THR A 38 -0.77 -22.96 10.23
N LYS A 39 -1.17 -24.18 10.55
CA LYS A 39 -0.89 -25.39 9.76
C LYS A 39 -1.79 -25.50 8.52
N GLU A 40 -2.81 -24.66 8.42
CA GLU A 40 -3.75 -24.64 7.31
C GLU A 40 -3.19 -23.87 6.11
N ASN A 41 -3.62 -24.27 4.90
CA ASN A 41 -3.33 -23.51 3.69
C ASN A 41 -4.09 -22.17 3.74
N LEU A 42 -3.35 -21.08 3.69
CA LEU A 42 -3.86 -19.71 3.73
C LEU A 42 -4.54 -19.26 2.43
N GLY A 43 -4.48 -20.06 1.37
CA GLY A 43 -5.00 -19.69 0.04
C GLY A 43 -4.20 -18.56 -0.59
N ASN A 44 -4.88 -17.57 -1.16
CA ASN A 44 -4.25 -16.38 -1.74
C ASN A 44 -4.01 -15.35 -0.65
N VAL A 45 -2.75 -15.12 -0.31
CA VAL A 45 -2.35 -14.21 0.77
C VAL A 45 -2.10 -12.82 0.24
N ILE A 46 -2.69 -11.80 0.89
CA ILE A 46 -2.35 -10.40 0.65
C ILE A 46 -1.81 -9.80 1.96
N TYR A 47 -0.52 -9.50 1.97
CA TYR A 47 0.17 -8.89 3.10
C TYR A 47 0.07 -7.37 3.01
N ALA A 48 -0.93 -6.81 3.68
CA ALA A 48 -1.25 -5.38 3.73
C ALA A 48 -0.84 -4.71 5.05
N ILE A 49 -0.02 -5.38 5.90
CA ILE A 49 0.54 -4.74 7.09
C ILE A 49 1.55 -3.69 6.66
N GLY A 50 1.38 -2.45 7.12
CA GLY A 50 2.26 -1.35 6.80
C GLY A 50 1.94 -0.11 7.60
N LEU A 51 2.74 0.94 7.40
CA LEU A 51 2.55 2.24 8.01
C LEU A 51 1.85 3.19 7.04
N THR A 52 1.13 4.16 7.59
CA THR A 52 0.44 5.22 6.85
C THR A 52 1.30 6.49 6.74
N GLY A 53 0.72 7.60 6.26
CA GLY A 53 1.41 8.87 6.05
C GLY A 53 2.09 9.49 7.30
N ASN A 54 1.69 9.07 8.50
CA ASN A 54 2.30 9.53 9.75
C ASN A 54 3.54 8.74 10.21
N TYR A 55 4.12 7.90 9.36
CA TYR A 55 5.24 7.03 9.72
C TYR A 55 6.45 7.78 10.31
N ARG A 56 6.65 9.07 9.95
CA ARG A 56 7.72 9.93 10.52
C ARG A 56 7.52 10.26 11.99
N GLN A 57 6.28 10.17 12.49
CA GLN A 57 5.91 10.43 13.88
C GLN A 57 5.97 9.16 14.75
N LEU A 58 6.18 8.00 14.11
CA LEU A 58 6.26 6.71 14.79
C LEU A 58 7.73 6.34 15.05
N PRO A 59 8.00 5.53 16.08
CA PRO A 59 9.33 4.99 16.29
C PRO A 59 9.84 4.24 15.05
N PRO A 60 11.11 4.40 14.64
CA PRO A 60 11.61 3.87 13.38
C PRO A 60 11.57 2.34 13.30
N TYR A 61 11.62 1.63 14.42
CA TYR A 61 11.51 0.16 14.45
C TYR A 61 10.10 -0.34 14.06
N GLU A 62 9.05 0.48 14.14
CA GLU A 62 7.70 0.12 13.70
C GLU A 62 7.66 -0.18 12.18
N ALA A 63 8.47 0.55 11.40
CA ALA A 63 8.58 0.27 9.96
C ALA A 63 9.23 -1.08 9.70
N VAL A 64 10.28 -1.42 10.44
CA VAL A 64 10.96 -2.72 10.34
C VAL A 64 10.03 -3.84 10.81
N GLU A 65 9.36 -3.65 11.94
CA GLU A 65 8.42 -4.64 12.48
C GLU A 65 7.29 -4.94 11.48
N ALA A 66 6.64 -3.89 10.95
CA ALA A 66 5.51 -4.03 10.04
C ALA A 66 5.92 -4.61 8.68
N HIS A 67 7.02 -4.14 8.10
CA HIS A 67 7.38 -4.48 6.72
C HIS A 67 8.23 -5.74 6.60
N VAL A 68 8.97 -6.14 7.67
CA VAL A 68 9.98 -7.21 7.61
C VAL A 68 9.77 -8.27 8.68
N THR A 69 9.75 -7.87 9.97
CA THR A 69 9.80 -8.84 11.08
C THR A 69 8.55 -9.74 11.09
N ILE A 70 7.36 -9.14 11.03
CA ILE A 70 6.10 -9.88 10.98
C ILE A 70 6.02 -10.70 9.69
N LEU A 71 6.37 -10.10 8.54
CA LEU A 71 6.40 -10.79 7.25
C LEU A 71 7.25 -12.05 7.32
N SER A 72 8.51 -11.95 7.79
CA SER A 72 9.44 -13.07 7.83
C SER A 72 8.97 -14.21 8.74
N LYS A 73 8.32 -13.88 9.86
CA LYS A 73 7.75 -14.90 10.77
C LYS A 73 6.62 -15.69 10.12
N ILE A 74 5.75 -14.99 9.37
CA ILE A 74 4.58 -15.64 8.75
C ILE A 74 5.00 -16.45 7.53
N ILE A 75 5.68 -15.84 6.58
CA ILE A 75 5.97 -16.44 5.27
C ILE A 75 6.85 -17.68 5.39
N LYS A 76 7.71 -17.72 6.41
CA LYS A 76 8.61 -18.87 6.69
C LYS A 76 7.86 -20.17 6.98
N GLN A 77 6.69 -20.10 7.61
CA GLN A 77 5.94 -21.26 8.09
C GLN A 77 4.59 -21.45 7.41
N ALA A 78 4.15 -20.48 6.61
CA ALA A 78 2.85 -20.51 5.96
C ALA A 78 2.85 -21.43 4.74
N THR A 79 1.73 -22.13 4.53
CA THR A 79 1.38 -22.77 3.26
C THR A 79 0.37 -21.89 2.55
N TYR A 80 0.59 -21.59 1.27
CA TYR A 80 -0.25 -20.66 0.50
C TYR A 80 -0.29 -21.02 -0.98
N ASP A 81 -1.35 -20.59 -1.67
CA ASP A 81 -1.51 -20.76 -3.11
C ASP A 81 -0.82 -19.62 -3.88
N SER A 82 -0.90 -18.38 -3.36
CA SER A 82 -0.16 -17.22 -3.82
C SER A 82 0.11 -16.26 -2.68
N TRP A 83 1.12 -15.38 -2.85
CA TRP A 83 1.50 -14.38 -1.85
C TRP A 83 1.75 -13.03 -2.51
N LEU A 84 0.98 -12.00 -2.12
CA LEU A 84 1.22 -10.62 -2.52
C LEU A 84 1.77 -9.81 -1.34
N TYR A 85 2.94 -9.23 -1.51
CA TYR A 85 3.51 -8.25 -0.58
C TYR A 85 3.19 -6.84 -1.08
N LEU A 86 2.45 -6.05 -0.30
CA LEU A 86 2.13 -4.67 -0.65
C LEU A 86 3.29 -3.74 -0.29
N SER A 87 4.00 -3.30 -1.31
CA SER A 87 5.04 -2.29 -1.27
C SER A 87 4.49 -0.91 -1.67
N SER A 88 5.36 0.02 -2.02
CA SER A 88 4.97 1.39 -2.36
C SER A 88 5.83 1.95 -3.49
N THR A 89 5.23 2.71 -4.41
CA THR A 89 5.97 3.49 -5.42
C THR A 89 6.82 4.61 -4.81
N ARG A 90 6.67 4.89 -3.50
CA ARG A 90 7.54 5.82 -2.78
C ARG A 90 9.02 5.46 -2.85
N ILE A 91 9.37 4.18 -3.05
CA ILE A 91 10.75 3.73 -3.25
C ILE A 91 11.42 4.36 -4.47
N TYR A 92 10.65 4.88 -5.43
CA TYR A 92 11.14 5.61 -6.60
C TYR A 92 11.39 7.10 -6.34
N GLN A 93 11.16 7.57 -5.11
CA GLN A 93 11.35 8.98 -4.77
C GLN A 93 12.78 9.44 -5.10
N GLY A 94 12.87 10.58 -5.80
CA GLY A 94 14.15 11.16 -6.23
C GLY A 94 14.60 10.71 -7.63
N LEU A 95 13.89 9.78 -8.27
CA LEU A 95 14.12 9.47 -9.67
C LEU A 95 13.39 10.49 -10.57
N GLU A 96 14.05 10.87 -11.65
CA GLU A 96 13.46 11.77 -12.64
C GLU A 96 12.81 10.98 -13.80
N GLY A 97 11.76 11.54 -14.36
CA GLY A 97 11.07 10.96 -15.51
C GLY A 97 10.13 9.81 -15.16
N SER A 98 9.80 9.01 -16.17
CA SER A 98 8.93 7.84 -16.02
C SER A 98 9.71 6.66 -15.45
N VAL A 99 9.13 5.99 -14.47
CA VAL A 99 9.72 4.82 -13.81
C VAL A 99 8.87 3.57 -14.02
N ASN A 100 9.49 2.42 -13.99
CA ASN A 100 8.86 1.11 -14.11
C ASN A 100 9.46 0.11 -13.10
N GLU A 101 9.01 -1.13 -13.14
CA GLU A 101 9.41 -2.19 -12.22
C GLU A 101 10.90 -2.53 -12.26
N THR A 102 11.57 -2.27 -13.39
CA THR A 102 13.00 -2.53 -13.61
C THR A 102 13.89 -1.32 -13.35
N SER A 103 13.30 -0.15 -13.02
CA SER A 103 14.06 1.07 -12.73
C SER A 103 14.98 0.88 -11.53
N GLN A 104 16.21 1.38 -11.65
CA GLN A 104 17.17 1.36 -10.56
C GLN A 104 16.68 2.23 -9.39
N ILE A 105 16.69 1.68 -8.18
CA ILE A 105 16.19 2.34 -6.99
C ILE A 105 17.37 2.87 -6.17
N ASN A 106 17.29 4.15 -5.79
CA ASN A 106 18.28 4.83 -4.98
C ASN A 106 17.65 5.28 -3.65
N VAL A 107 18.07 4.68 -2.52
CA VAL A 107 17.57 5.06 -1.20
C VAL A 107 18.73 5.42 -0.28
N MET A 108 18.69 6.65 0.24
CA MET A 108 19.65 7.11 1.24
C MET A 108 19.19 6.72 2.64
N PRO A 109 20.11 6.24 3.52
CA PRO A 109 19.81 6.04 4.94
C PRO A 109 19.41 7.34 5.64
N GLY A 110 18.51 7.25 6.62
CA GLY A 110 18.04 8.39 7.40
C GLY A 110 16.59 8.27 7.81
N VAL A 111 16.04 9.31 8.42
CA VAL A 111 14.66 9.33 8.92
C VAL A 111 13.64 9.06 7.81
N ASP A 112 13.84 9.64 6.64
CA ASP A 112 12.99 9.39 5.47
C ASP A 112 13.31 8.08 4.76
N GLY A 113 14.56 7.62 4.86
CA GLY A 113 15.04 6.40 4.24
C GLY A 113 14.51 5.13 4.88
N ILE A 114 14.30 5.11 6.21
CA ILE A 114 13.93 3.88 6.94
C ILE A 114 12.67 3.22 6.39
N TYR A 115 11.65 4.00 6.01
CA TYR A 115 10.44 3.48 5.41
C TYR A 115 10.74 2.78 4.07
N ASN A 116 11.46 3.44 3.17
CA ASN A 116 11.80 2.91 1.86
C ASN A 116 12.71 1.68 1.96
N ILE A 117 13.74 1.74 2.85
CA ILE A 117 14.67 0.63 3.08
C ILE A 117 13.94 -0.59 3.63
N SER A 118 13.05 -0.41 4.62
CA SER A 118 12.27 -1.53 5.18
C SER A 118 11.30 -2.13 4.16
N LYS A 119 10.68 -1.32 3.28
CA LYS A 119 9.86 -1.82 2.17
C LYS A 119 10.70 -2.64 1.18
N LEU A 120 11.87 -2.13 0.78
CA LEU A 120 12.78 -2.85 -0.13
C LEU A 120 13.32 -4.13 0.49
N LEU A 121 13.57 -4.16 1.80
CA LEU A 121 13.99 -5.38 2.48
C LEU A 121 12.87 -6.42 2.48
N GLY A 122 11.60 -6.00 2.68
CA GLY A 122 10.44 -6.87 2.53
C GLY A 122 10.26 -7.40 1.09
N GLU A 123 10.46 -6.54 0.07
CA GLU A 123 10.48 -6.96 -1.33
C GLU A 123 11.56 -8.01 -1.58
N SER A 124 12.80 -7.73 -1.15
CA SER A 124 13.94 -8.63 -1.32
C SER A 124 13.70 -9.98 -0.66
N LEU A 125 13.12 -9.99 0.56
CA LEU A 125 12.75 -11.23 1.23
C LEU A 125 11.76 -12.05 0.37
N CYS A 126 10.71 -11.41 -0.15
CA CYS A 126 9.73 -12.09 -1.00
C CYS A 126 10.35 -12.63 -2.30
N LEU A 127 11.13 -11.81 -2.98
CA LEU A 127 11.73 -12.16 -4.28
C LEU A 127 12.82 -13.25 -4.17
N THR A 128 13.48 -13.38 -3.01
CA THR A 128 14.49 -14.44 -2.78
C THR A 128 13.91 -15.81 -2.46
N LEU A 129 12.61 -15.92 -2.23
CA LEU A 129 11.98 -17.22 -1.97
C LEU A 129 11.89 -18.11 -3.21
N ASN A 130 12.22 -17.58 -4.39
CA ASN A 130 12.22 -18.29 -5.68
C ASN A 130 10.95 -19.12 -5.92
N HIS A 131 9.80 -18.52 -5.62
CA HIS A 131 8.49 -19.13 -5.75
C HIS A 131 7.64 -18.32 -6.73
N ASP A 132 7.22 -18.93 -7.84
CA ASP A 132 6.52 -18.28 -8.96
C ASP A 132 5.25 -17.51 -8.56
N LYS A 133 4.68 -17.85 -7.41
CA LYS A 133 3.44 -17.25 -6.92
C LYS A 133 3.67 -16.22 -5.79
N VAL A 134 4.93 -15.87 -5.50
CA VAL A 134 5.26 -14.77 -4.58
C VAL A 134 5.53 -13.51 -5.40
N ARG A 135 4.77 -12.47 -5.15
CA ARG A 135 4.77 -11.24 -5.93
C ARG A 135 4.81 -10.01 -5.04
N VAL A 136 5.41 -8.97 -5.56
CA VAL A 136 5.47 -7.63 -4.97
C VAL A 136 4.54 -6.70 -5.73
N VAL A 137 3.71 -5.94 -5.02
CA VAL A 137 2.85 -4.92 -5.61
C VAL A 137 3.21 -3.56 -5.02
N ARG A 138 3.79 -2.68 -5.83
CA ARG A 138 4.16 -1.30 -5.47
C ARG A 138 2.98 -0.39 -5.73
N LEU A 139 2.32 0.02 -4.66
CA LEU A 139 1.12 0.86 -4.73
C LEU A 139 1.51 2.34 -4.84
N SER A 140 0.83 3.08 -5.71
CA SER A 140 0.85 4.54 -5.70
C SER A 140 0.02 5.11 -4.55
N ASN A 141 -0.35 6.39 -4.59
CA ASN A 141 -1.14 6.99 -3.52
C ASN A 141 -2.61 6.54 -3.64
N VAL A 142 -2.98 5.58 -2.81
CA VAL A 142 -4.33 5.03 -2.80
C VAL A 142 -5.28 5.98 -2.10
N TYR A 143 -6.40 6.31 -2.75
CA TYR A 143 -7.43 7.18 -2.19
C TYR A 143 -8.82 6.54 -2.22
N GLY A 144 -9.69 7.02 -1.34
CA GLY A 144 -11.10 6.61 -1.27
C GLY A 144 -11.72 6.88 0.08
N VAL A 145 -13.00 6.50 0.22
CA VAL A 145 -13.74 6.66 1.47
C VAL A 145 -13.08 5.85 2.59
N GLY A 146 -12.84 6.49 3.74
CA GLY A 146 -12.18 5.88 4.89
C GLY A 146 -10.64 5.96 4.87
N GLN A 147 -10.05 6.68 3.89
CA GLN A 147 -8.60 6.92 3.90
C GLN A 147 -8.16 7.74 5.11
N SER A 148 -6.90 7.55 5.51
CA SER A 148 -6.30 8.30 6.62
C SER A 148 -6.18 9.78 6.29
N HIS A 149 -6.52 10.66 7.24
CA HIS A 149 -6.29 12.10 7.16
C HIS A 149 -4.81 12.49 7.26
N HIS A 150 -3.91 11.56 7.53
CA HIS A 150 -2.46 11.79 7.47
C HIS A 150 -1.88 11.72 6.04
N THR A 151 -2.69 11.37 5.04
CA THR A 151 -2.29 11.47 3.63
C THR A 151 -2.60 12.88 3.12
N PHE A 152 -1.87 13.35 2.08
CA PHE A 152 -2.10 14.68 1.50
C PHE A 152 -3.59 14.90 1.14
N LEU A 153 -4.16 14.04 0.33
CA LEU A 153 -5.57 14.17 -0.08
C LEU A 153 -6.53 14.01 1.11
N GLY A 154 -6.21 13.11 2.05
CA GLY A 154 -7.02 12.93 3.27
C GLY A 154 -6.99 14.16 4.19
N SER A 155 -5.84 14.83 4.33
CA SER A 155 -5.72 16.06 5.11
C SER A 155 -6.50 17.22 4.48
N LEU A 156 -6.44 17.37 3.15
CA LEU A 156 -7.24 18.38 2.45
C LEU A 156 -8.75 18.19 2.66
N ILE A 157 -9.23 16.96 2.48
CA ILE A 157 -10.66 16.64 2.69
C ILE A 157 -11.06 16.89 4.14
N ASN A 158 -10.22 16.51 5.11
CA ASN A 158 -10.48 16.75 6.52
C ASN A 158 -10.52 18.25 6.84
N ASN A 159 -9.60 19.03 6.32
CA ASN A 159 -9.54 20.49 6.54
C ASN A 159 -10.79 21.18 5.99
N ILE A 160 -11.26 20.78 4.82
CA ILE A 160 -12.50 21.30 4.23
C ILE A 160 -13.71 21.00 5.14
N ASN A 161 -13.81 19.77 5.60
CA ASN A 161 -14.93 19.34 6.44
C ASN A 161 -14.97 20.07 7.80
N VAL A 162 -13.79 20.32 8.39
CA VAL A 162 -13.68 20.90 9.75
C VAL A 162 -13.54 22.42 9.70
N GLN A 163 -12.68 22.96 8.84
CA GLN A 163 -12.28 24.38 8.85
C GLN A 163 -12.89 25.19 7.70
N LYS A 164 -13.50 24.53 6.71
CA LYS A 164 -14.02 25.13 5.46
C LYS A 164 -12.97 25.92 4.65
N ASN A 165 -11.69 25.65 4.90
CA ASN A 165 -10.55 26.27 4.23
C ASN A 165 -9.65 25.21 3.61
N LEU A 166 -9.01 25.54 2.49
CA LEU A 166 -7.97 24.75 1.84
C LEU A 166 -6.60 25.20 2.35
N LEU A 167 -6.07 24.55 3.38
CA LEU A 167 -4.70 24.78 3.84
C LEU A 167 -3.76 23.79 3.16
N ILE A 168 -2.74 24.29 2.45
CA ILE A 168 -1.74 23.51 1.74
C ILE A 168 -0.38 23.88 2.28
N GLU A 169 0.28 22.92 2.90
CA GLU A 169 1.63 23.06 3.45
C GLU A 169 2.70 22.51 2.50
N GLU A 170 2.31 21.83 1.43
CA GLU A 170 3.21 21.23 0.44
C GLU A 170 3.34 22.13 -0.82
N ASP A 171 4.46 21.99 -1.55
CA ASP A 171 4.69 22.71 -2.80
C ASP A 171 3.62 22.36 -3.85
N PHE A 172 2.98 23.40 -4.41
CA PHE A 172 1.98 23.28 -5.48
C PHE A 172 2.49 22.56 -6.74
N LYS A 173 3.81 22.63 -7.00
CA LYS A 173 4.44 21.95 -8.14
C LYS A 173 4.67 20.46 -7.87
N SER A 174 4.63 20.04 -6.60
CA SER A 174 4.74 18.61 -6.26
C SER A 174 3.63 17.83 -6.95
N SER A 175 3.98 16.68 -7.52
CA SER A 175 3.04 15.83 -8.22
C SER A 175 3.17 14.39 -7.75
N LYS A 176 2.05 13.69 -7.75
CA LYS A 176 1.96 12.28 -7.35
C LYS A 176 0.97 11.55 -8.25
N ASP A 177 1.16 10.25 -8.41
CA ASP A 177 0.14 9.37 -8.97
C ASP A 177 -0.87 8.99 -7.88
N TYR A 178 -2.14 8.96 -8.24
CA TYR A 178 -3.25 8.60 -7.35
C TYR A 178 -4.11 7.52 -7.99
N ILE A 179 -4.41 6.47 -7.24
CA ILE A 179 -5.26 5.35 -7.68
C ILE A 179 -6.44 5.14 -6.72
N ALA A 180 -7.63 4.91 -7.27
CA ALA A 180 -8.81 4.67 -6.46
C ALA A 180 -8.74 3.31 -5.74
N ILE A 181 -9.24 3.25 -4.50
CA ILE A 181 -9.27 2.00 -3.72
C ILE A 181 -10.09 0.91 -4.41
N SER A 182 -11.15 1.26 -5.16
CA SER A 182 -11.93 0.32 -5.95
C SER A 182 -11.11 -0.42 -7.00
N ASP A 183 -10.21 0.31 -7.68
CA ASP A 183 -9.33 -0.26 -8.69
C ASP A 183 -8.25 -1.12 -8.05
N VAL A 184 -7.70 -0.64 -6.92
CA VAL A 184 -6.69 -1.38 -6.15
C VAL A 184 -7.20 -2.75 -5.73
N VAL A 185 -8.38 -2.84 -5.09
CA VAL A 185 -8.88 -4.14 -4.61
C VAL A 185 -9.17 -5.11 -5.75
N THR A 186 -9.73 -4.60 -6.87
CA THR A 186 -10.00 -5.38 -8.07
C THR A 186 -8.71 -5.91 -8.71
N MET A 187 -7.68 -5.07 -8.81
CA MET A 187 -6.40 -5.46 -9.41
C MET A 187 -5.62 -6.42 -8.50
N LEU A 188 -5.65 -6.21 -7.17
CA LEU A 188 -4.99 -7.11 -6.23
C LEU A 188 -5.57 -8.53 -6.27
N GLU A 189 -6.90 -8.68 -6.39
CA GLU A 189 -7.53 -9.98 -6.62
C GLU A 189 -6.99 -10.63 -7.90
N LYS A 190 -7.02 -9.91 -9.03
CA LYS A 190 -6.55 -10.42 -10.31
C LYS A 190 -5.08 -10.84 -10.28
N ILE A 191 -4.22 -10.03 -9.66
CA ILE A 191 -2.79 -10.33 -9.52
C ILE A 191 -2.59 -11.56 -8.62
N ALA A 192 -3.36 -11.69 -7.54
CA ALA A 192 -3.26 -12.85 -6.65
C ALA A 192 -3.60 -14.16 -7.37
N ILE A 193 -4.62 -14.16 -8.22
CA ILE A 193 -5.10 -15.34 -8.91
C ILE A 193 -4.28 -15.63 -10.19
N ASN A 194 -4.05 -14.61 -11.01
CA ASN A 194 -3.59 -14.75 -12.40
C ASN A 194 -2.26 -14.03 -12.70
N GLY A 195 -1.62 -13.41 -11.72
CA GLY A 195 -0.39 -12.66 -11.96
C GLY A 195 0.71 -13.55 -12.54
N SER A 196 1.44 -13.04 -13.53
CA SER A 196 2.59 -13.69 -14.21
C SER A 196 3.93 -13.11 -13.81
N GLU A 197 3.95 -11.83 -13.43
CA GLU A 197 5.17 -11.11 -13.09
C GLU A 197 5.47 -11.17 -11.58
N HIS A 198 6.73 -11.01 -11.21
CA HIS A 198 7.15 -10.96 -9.81
C HIS A 198 6.93 -9.59 -9.17
N ILE A 199 6.93 -8.52 -9.96
CA ILE A 199 6.76 -7.13 -9.48
C ILE A 199 5.71 -6.44 -10.34
N TYR A 200 4.81 -5.71 -9.70
CA TYR A 200 3.80 -4.87 -10.33
C TYR A 200 3.81 -3.46 -9.75
N ASN A 201 3.79 -2.45 -10.60
CA ASN A 201 3.41 -1.09 -10.20
C ASN A 201 1.89 -0.94 -10.34
N LEU A 202 1.21 -0.77 -9.22
CA LEU A 202 -0.22 -0.54 -9.20
C LEU A 202 -0.48 0.96 -9.03
N ALA A 203 -0.64 1.63 -10.16
CA ALA A 203 -0.73 3.06 -10.31
C ALA A 203 -1.71 3.43 -11.43
N SER A 204 -2.17 4.68 -11.47
CA SER A 204 -3.00 5.17 -12.60
C SER A 204 -2.18 5.48 -13.86
N GLY A 205 -0.88 5.70 -13.70
CA GLY A 205 0.01 6.18 -14.75
C GLY A 205 -0.08 7.69 -15.02
N LEU A 206 -0.89 8.41 -14.22
CA LEU A 206 -1.11 9.84 -14.36
C LEU A 206 -0.53 10.62 -13.17
N SER A 207 0.46 11.46 -13.45
CA SER A 207 1.00 12.37 -12.44
C SER A 207 0.10 13.61 -12.29
N THR A 208 -0.44 13.81 -11.10
CA THR A 208 -1.34 14.93 -10.80
C THR A 208 -0.67 15.88 -9.81
N THR A 209 -0.55 17.17 -10.17
CA THR A 209 0.03 18.20 -9.30
C THR A 209 -0.88 18.52 -8.13
N HIS A 210 -0.31 18.97 -7.00
CA HIS A 210 -1.08 19.44 -5.86
C HIS A 210 -1.96 20.64 -6.26
N LYS A 211 -1.48 21.51 -7.16
CA LYS A 211 -2.28 22.59 -7.74
C LYS A 211 -3.55 22.06 -8.40
N ASN A 212 -3.45 21.10 -9.31
CA ASN A 212 -4.61 20.55 -10.02
C ASN A 212 -5.63 19.91 -9.08
N ILE A 213 -5.14 19.20 -8.05
CA ILE A 213 -6.02 18.60 -7.02
C ILE A 213 -6.77 19.70 -6.27
N THR A 214 -6.05 20.73 -5.83
CA THR A 214 -6.62 21.84 -5.07
C THR A 214 -7.67 22.61 -5.88
N GLU A 215 -7.34 22.97 -7.13
CA GLU A 215 -8.28 23.64 -8.03
C GLU A 215 -9.55 22.79 -8.25
N LYS A 216 -9.39 21.48 -8.42
CA LYS A 216 -10.53 20.57 -8.56
C LYS A 216 -11.38 20.52 -7.30
N ILE A 217 -10.76 20.40 -6.14
CA ILE A 217 -11.49 20.38 -4.86
C ILE A 217 -12.19 21.73 -4.63
N SER A 218 -11.49 22.83 -4.83
CA SER A 218 -12.09 24.19 -4.73
C SER A 218 -13.32 24.32 -5.62
N SER A 219 -13.23 23.88 -6.89
CA SER A 219 -14.35 23.92 -7.83
C SER A 219 -15.56 23.09 -7.40
N LEU A 220 -15.35 21.99 -6.67
CA LEU A 220 -16.41 21.09 -6.21
C LEU A 220 -17.04 21.53 -4.89
N THR A 221 -16.27 22.20 -4.03
CA THR A 221 -16.68 22.52 -2.65
C THR A 221 -16.99 24.00 -2.43
N GLY A 222 -16.53 24.88 -3.33
CA GLY A 222 -16.58 26.33 -3.17
C GLY A 222 -15.61 26.87 -2.10
N CYS A 223 -14.74 26.02 -1.52
CA CYS A 223 -13.72 26.44 -0.56
C CYS A 223 -12.50 27.02 -1.29
N SER A 224 -11.89 28.07 -0.76
CA SER A 224 -10.71 28.74 -1.28
C SER A 224 -9.57 28.71 -0.25
#